data_d89925330e5e297f1e8a2145ad635c71
#
_entry.id   d89925330e5e297f1e8a2145ad635c71
#
_cell.length_a   1.000
_cell.length_b   1.000
_cell.length_c   1.000
_cell.angle_alpha   90.00
_cell.angle_beta   90.00
_cell.angle_gamma   90.00
#
_symmetry.space_group_name_H-M   'P 1'
#
loop_
_entity.id
_entity.type
_entity.pdbx_description
1 polymer ?
#
loop_
_entity_poly.entity_id
_entity_poly.type
_entity_poly.pdbx_seq_one_letter_code
_entity_poly.pdbx_strand_id
1 'polypeptide(L)'
;TAMRNRNFTNRGRMYLAKWRERAMKLYKDGAYVVRGREIIEENSDAQAVLASKIGRACQKAEAARQTMAYGILEAHNTSGDMEKLKIRFDKLTSHDITFVGIIQTARASGLSEFPVPYVLTNCHNSLCAVGGTINEDDHMFGLSCAKRYGGIYVPPHQAVIHQFAREMLAGGGQMILGSDSHTRYGALGTMAVGEGGPELVKQLLKKTYDINMPKVVGVYLTGKPAPYVGPQDIALAIIGEVFANGYVNNKVMEFIGDGISNLSVDYRIGIDVMTTETTCLSSIWETDGAVKEFYDIHGRSGDYRELAPGEVAYYDGMIYVDLSKIKPMIAMPFHPSNTYTIDELNANLSDILAEVEKKALVSLDNNKVEYKLRDKIKDGRLYVEQGVIAGCAGGGFENICDAADILSGRDIGADEFSLSVYPASQPVFMELVKNGTVAKLMGAGATVRTAFCGPCFGAGDVPANGGLSIRHSTRNFPNREGSKITNGQIASVALMDARSIAATAANKGYLTSAEHMDVSFTKPKYFFDKSIYEKRVFDGVGKADKNAEVKFGPGIKDWPAMSELTEDLLLKVVSVIH
;
A
#
# COMPACT_ATOMS: atom_id res chain seq x y z
N THR A 1 28.56 14.36 -34.29
CA THR A 1 28.24 13.34 -33.23
C THR A 1 27.28 13.90 -32.19
N ALA A 2 27.34 15.19 -31.87
CA ALA A 2 26.46 15.85 -30.86
C ALA A 2 24.99 16.02 -31.31
N MET A 3 24.71 16.10 -32.61
CA MET A 3 23.34 16.27 -33.13
C MET A 3 22.52 14.96 -33.18
N ARG A 4 23.16 13.78 -33.23
CA ARG A 4 22.44 12.49 -33.19
C ARG A 4 21.93 12.13 -31.79
N ASN A 5 22.62 12.53 -30.72
CA ASN A 5 22.21 12.22 -29.34
C ASN A 5 21.00 13.05 -28.85
N ARG A 6 20.75 14.24 -29.40
CA ARG A 6 19.56 15.04 -29.03
C ARG A 6 18.24 14.46 -29.55
N ASN A 7 18.28 13.74 -30.67
CA ASN A 7 17.07 13.18 -31.28
C ASN A 7 16.62 11.85 -30.63
N PHE A 8 17.51 11.08 -29.98
CA PHE A 8 17.15 9.83 -29.32
C PHE A 8 16.47 10.05 -27.95
N THR A 9 16.97 11.00 -27.14
CA THR A 9 16.33 11.39 -25.86
C THR A 9 14.94 11.98 -26.04
N ASN A 10 14.69 12.69 -27.13
CA ASN A 10 13.35 13.21 -27.46
C ASN A 10 12.38 12.13 -27.95
N ARG A 11 12.85 11.08 -28.63
CA ARG A 11 11.99 9.97 -29.07
C ARG A 11 11.51 9.11 -27.89
N GLY A 12 12.36 8.76 -26.95
CA GLY A 12 11.96 8.02 -25.74
C GLY A 12 10.92 8.78 -24.93
N ARG A 13 11.16 10.07 -24.64
CA ARG A 13 10.19 10.95 -23.96
C ARG A 13 8.88 11.11 -24.74
N MET A 14 8.94 11.11 -26.05
CA MET A 14 7.76 11.22 -26.92
C MET A 14 6.93 9.93 -26.98
N TYR A 15 7.54 8.76 -26.80
CA TYR A 15 6.82 7.47 -26.68
C TYR A 15 6.12 7.32 -25.32
N LEU A 16 6.78 7.71 -24.22
CA LEU A 16 6.20 7.78 -22.86
C LEU A 16 4.97 8.68 -22.82
N ALA A 17 5.08 9.89 -23.35
CA ALA A 17 3.99 10.84 -23.40
C ALA A 17 2.78 10.26 -24.17
N LYS A 18 3.01 9.66 -25.33
CA LYS A 18 1.92 9.10 -26.17
C LYS A 18 1.22 7.90 -25.57
N TRP A 19 1.92 7.04 -24.81
CA TRP A 19 1.27 5.89 -24.17
C TRP A 19 0.41 6.36 -22.99
N ARG A 20 0.95 7.21 -22.12
CA ARG A 20 0.23 7.77 -20.96
C ARG A 20 -1.00 8.55 -21.40
N GLU A 21 -0.88 9.42 -22.41
CA GLU A 21 -2.01 10.15 -22.99
C GLU A 21 -3.14 9.26 -23.54
N ARG A 22 -2.84 8.00 -23.91
CA ARG A 22 -3.84 7.04 -24.38
C ARG A 22 -4.49 6.24 -23.26
N ALA A 23 -3.75 5.98 -22.17
CA ALA A 23 -4.18 5.16 -21.05
C ALA A 23 -4.83 5.99 -19.95
N MET A 24 -4.42 7.25 -19.77
CA MET A 24 -4.88 8.11 -18.68
C MET A 24 -5.11 9.54 -19.13
N LYS A 25 -6.08 10.22 -18.47
CA LYS A 25 -6.35 11.65 -18.62
C LYS A 25 -6.56 12.29 -17.26
N LEU A 26 -5.93 13.44 -17.01
CA LEU A 26 -6.17 14.26 -15.82
C LEU A 26 -7.09 15.44 -16.14
N TYR A 27 -8.16 15.59 -15.37
CA TYR A 27 -9.09 16.73 -15.46
C TYR A 27 -8.71 17.75 -14.39
N LYS A 28 -8.14 18.88 -14.80
CA LYS A 28 -7.51 19.83 -13.86
C LYS A 28 -8.50 20.68 -13.09
N ASP A 29 -9.63 21.04 -13.73
CA ASP A 29 -10.61 21.98 -13.17
C ASP A 29 -11.77 21.30 -12.44
N GLY A 30 -11.67 19.98 -12.27
CA GLY A 30 -12.71 19.15 -11.66
C GLY A 30 -13.65 18.52 -12.67
N ALA A 31 -14.56 17.70 -12.18
CA ALA A 31 -15.57 17.04 -13.01
C ALA A 31 -16.80 16.62 -12.18
N TYR A 32 -17.94 16.62 -12.82
CA TYR A 32 -19.14 15.94 -12.34
C TYR A 32 -19.19 14.52 -12.89
N VAL A 33 -19.71 13.61 -12.08
CA VAL A 33 -20.02 12.24 -12.53
C VAL A 33 -21.50 12.00 -12.31
N VAL A 34 -22.19 11.69 -13.40
CA VAL A 34 -23.63 11.40 -13.38
C VAL A 34 -23.83 9.90 -13.25
N ARG A 35 -24.58 9.50 -12.21
CA ARG A 35 -24.93 8.09 -11.90
C ARG A 35 -23.73 7.14 -11.93
N GLY A 36 -22.57 7.62 -11.48
CA GLY A 36 -21.33 6.86 -11.40
C GLY A 36 -20.72 6.44 -12.75
N ARG A 37 -21.22 6.94 -13.88
CA ARG A 37 -20.85 6.42 -15.22
C ARG A 37 -20.47 7.47 -16.24
N GLU A 38 -20.98 8.68 -16.17
CA GLU A 38 -20.75 9.71 -17.19
C GLU A 38 -19.99 10.89 -16.60
N ILE A 39 -18.82 11.19 -17.16
CA ILE A 39 -17.96 12.29 -16.73
C ILE A 39 -18.34 13.55 -17.52
N ILE A 40 -18.62 14.64 -16.82
CA ILE A 40 -18.83 15.98 -17.38
C ILE A 40 -17.74 16.88 -16.79
N GLU A 41 -16.82 17.35 -17.65
CA GLU A 41 -15.74 18.23 -17.25
C GLU A 41 -16.28 19.58 -16.75
N GLU A 42 -15.73 20.11 -15.65
CA GLU A 42 -16.09 21.44 -15.14
C GLU A 42 -15.66 22.52 -16.14
N ASN A 43 -16.63 23.21 -16.71
CA ASN A 43 -16.43 24.33 -17.64
C ASN A 43 -17.72 25.17 -17.70
N SER A 44 -17.74 26.23 -18.55
CA SER A 44 -18.90 27.12 -18.71
C SER A 44 -20.21 26.41 -19.11
N ASP A 45 -20.12 25.27 -19.76
CA ASP A 45 -21.26 24.55 -20.32
C ASP A 45 -21.74 23.41 -19.41
N ALA A 46 -20.96 23.07 -18.36
CA ALA A 46 -21.22 21.93 -17.49
C ALA A 46 -22.65 21.93 -16.92
N GLN A 47 -23.16 23.07 -16.47
CA GLN A 47 -24.52 23.18 -15.90
C GLN A 47 -25.62 22.96 -16.94
N ALA A 48 -25.40 23.41 -18.19
CA ALA A 48 -26.35 23.17 -19.28
C ALA A 48 -26.35 21.67 -19.66
N VAL A 49 -25.18 21.04 -19.70
CA VAL A 49 -25.06 19.60 -19.96
C VAL A 49 -25.73 18.81 -18.85
N LEU A 50 -25.49 19.14 -17.57
CA LEU A 50 -26.14 18.51 -16.42
C LEU A 50 -27.67 18.64 -16.51
N ALA A 51 -28.18 19.85 -16.76
CA ALA A 51 -29.60 20.07 -16.89
C ALA A 51 -30.24 19.22 -18.03
N SER A 52 -29.53 19.02 -19.12
CA SER A 52 -29.97 18.14 -20.21
C SER A 52 -30.01 16.65 -19.83
N LYS A 53 -29.14 16.21 -18.90
CA LYS A 53 -29.00 14.80 -18.49
C LYS A 53 -29.92 14.40 -17.34
N ILE A 54 -30.10 15.29 -16.36
CA ILE A 54 -30.86 15.01 -15.13
C ILE A 54 -32.13 15.87 -15.00
N GLY A 55 -32.43 16.74 -15.97
CA GLY A 55 -33.60 17.59 -15.98
C GLY A 55 -33.56 18.79 -15.05
N ARG A 56 -32.42 19.05 -14.36
CA ARG A 56 -32.20 20.17 -13.44
C ARG A 56 -30.75 20.61 -13.40
N ALA A 57 -30.50 21.86 -13.01
CA ALA A 57 -29.17 22.29 -12.65
C ALA A 57 -28.75 21.62 -11.31
N CYS A 58 -27.46 21.37 -11.14
CA CYS A 58 -26.91 20.83 -9.90
C CYS A 58 -25.75 21.71 -9.43
N GLN A 59 -25.91 22.39 -8.29
CA GLN A 59 -24.88 23.25 -7.76
C GLN A 59 -23.68 22.42 -7.30
N LYS A 60 -22.47 22.94 -7.50
CA LYS A 60 -21.21 22.29 -7.13
C LYS A 60 -21.19 21.82 -5.66
N ALA A 61 -21.63 22.68 -4.74
CA ALA A 61 -21.68 22.35 -3.33
C ALA A 61 -22.68 21.21 -3.00
N GLU A 62 -23.78 21.11 -3.74
CA GLU A 62 -24.73 20.00 -3.63
C GLU A 62 -24.12 18.70 -4.14
N ALA A 63 -23.50 18.75 -5.33
CA ALA A 63 -22.87 17.60 -5.94
C ALA A 63 -21.65 17.07 -5.15
N ALA A 64 -20.87 17.96 -4.52
CA ALA A 64 -19.74 17.57 -3.70
C ALA A 64 -20.15 16.72 -2.47
N ARG A 65 -21.36 16.96 -1.93
CA ARG A 65 -21.92 16.16 -0.82
C ARG A 65 -22.34 14.75 -1.24
N GLN A 66 -22.40 14.46 -2.54
CA GLN A 66 -22.79 13.16 -3.07
C GLN A 66 -21.59 12.22 -3.33
N THR A 67 -20.38 12.61 -2.95
CA THR A 67 -19.21 11.70 -2.94
C THR A 67 -19.31 10.74 -1.75
N MET A 68 -18.81 9.51 -1.91
CA MET A 68 -18.73 8.54 -0.81
C MET A 68 -17.87 9.08 0.33
N ALA A 69 -16.76 9.74 -0.02
CA ALA A 69 -15.85 10.35 0.94
C ALA A 69 -16.54 11.38 1.83
N TYR A 70 -17.38 12.24 1.26
CA TYR A 70 -18.11 13.23 2.04
C TYR A 70 -19.03 12.57 3.07
N GLY A 71 -19.83 11.60 2.66
CA GLY A 71 -20.78 10.91 3.56
C GLY A 71 -20.09 10.16 4.69
N ILE A 72 -18.93 9.53 4.43
CA ILE A 72 -18.15 8.84 5.46
C ILE A 72 -17.56 9.87 6.46
N LEU A 73 -16.96 10.95 5.97
CA LEU A 73 -16.39 11.99 6.83
C LEU A 73 -17.47 12.69 7.67
N GLU A 74 -18.64 12.98 7.10
CA GLU A 74 -19.78 13.57 7.82
C GLU A 74 -20.25 12.66 8.96
N ALA A 75 -20.36 11.35 8.72
CA ALA A 75 -20.79 10.37 9.73
C ALA A 75 -19.81 10.24 10.91
N HIS A 76 -18.51 10.53 10.72
CA HIS A 76 -17.48 10.43 11.76
C HIS A 76 -17.06 11.78 12.35
N ASN A 77 -17.61 12.88 11.82
CA ASN A 77 -17.30 14.23 12.28
C ASN A 77 -18.13 14.59 13.52
N THR A 78 -17.46 14.97 14.59
CA THR A 78 -18.08 15.38 15.86
C THR A 78 -18.13 16.89 16.08
N SER A 79 -17.59 17.70 15.14
CA SER A 79 -17.57 19.15 15.27
C SER A 79 -18.90 19.83 14.92
N GLY A 80 -19.71 19.18 14.07
CA GLY A 80 -20.88 19.81 13.44
C GLY A 80 -20.53 20.82 12.32
N ASP A 81 -19.24 21.03 12.05
CA ASP A 81 -18.72 21.90 11.00
C ASP A 81 -18.02 21.07 9.94
N MET A 82 -18.50 21.11 8.69
CA MET A 82 -17.89 20.35 7.59
C MET A 82 -16.68 21.04 6.94
N GLU A 83 -16.30 22.23 7.36
CA GLU A 83 -15.03 22.85 6.96
C GLU A 83 -13.89 22.44 7.89
N LYS A 84 -14.19 22.25 9.19
CA LYS A 84 -13.23 21.90 10.25
C LYS A 84 -13.68 20.63 10.96
N LEU A 85 -13.22 19.50 10.46
CA LEU A 85 -13.63 18.19 10.94
C LEU A 85 -12.91 17.82 12.23
N LYS A 86 -13.64 17.16 13.15
CA LYS A 86 -13.13 16.49 14.34
C LYS A 86 -13.50 15.01 14.29
N ILE A 87 -12.65 14.22 13.64
CA ILE A 87 -12.95 12.83 13.31
C ILE A 87 -12.67 11.91 14.50
N ARG A 88 -13.59 10.96 14.73
CA ARG A 88 -13.38 9.78 15.57
C ARG A 88 -13.38 8.55 14.69
N PHE A 89 -12.37 7.71 14.91
CA PHE A 89 -12.24 6.44 14.18
C PHE A 89 -12.95 5.30 14.91
N ASP A 90 -13.51 4.36 14.15
CA ASP A 90 -14.18 3.18 14.70
C ASP A 90 -13.20 2.17 15.27
N LYS A 91 -12.00 2.07 14.68
CA LYS A 91 -11.00 1.04 15.01
C LYS A 91 -9.59 1.58 14.79
N LEU A 92 -8.62 0.97 15.49
CA LEU A 92 -7.20 1.32 15.38
C LEU A 92 -6.37 0.09 15.02
N THR A 93 -5.23 0.30 14.37
CA THR A 93 -4.27 -0.75 14.07
C THR A 93 -2.83 -0.23 14.15
N SER A 94 -1.94 -1.04 14.73
CA SER A 94 -0.51 -0.73 14.86
C SER A 94 0.34 -1.96 14.69
N HIS A 95 1.62 -1.76 14.40
CA HIS A 95 2.61 -2.83 14.30
C HIS A 95 3.71 -2.71 15.37
N ASP A 96 4.51 -3.75 15.48
CA ASP A 96 5.52 -3.95 16.52
C ASP A 96 6.61 -2.86 16.59
N ILE A 97 6.89 -2.12 15.53
CA ILE A 97 7.82 -0.96 15.58
C ILE A 97 7.17 0.26 16.28
N THR A 98 5.84 0.36 16.32
CA THR A 98 5.15 1.58 16.75
C THR A 98 4.31 1.42 18.01
N PHE A 99 3.65 0.28 18.23
CA PHE A 99 2.68 0.16 19.32
C PHE A 99 3.30 0.33 20.72
N VAL A 100 4.59 -0.05 20.91
CA VAL A 100 5.26 0.11 22.20
C VAL A 100 5.26 1.57 22.63
N GLY A 101 5.79 2.47 21.81
CA GLY A 101 5.83 3.91 22.09
C GLY A 101 4.45 4.54 22.19
N ILE A 102 3.50 4.11 21.35
CA ILE A 102 2.10 4.59 21.40
C ILE A 102 1.46 4.26 22.75
N ILE A 103 1.57 2.99 23.18
CA ILE A 103 0.94 2.55 24.45
C ILE A 103 1.66 3.16 25.63
N GLN A 104 3.00 3.27 25.64
CA GLN A 104 3.74 3.95 26.72
C GLN A 104 3.28 5.40 26.86
N THR A 105 3.14 6.14 25.76
CA THR A 105 2.66 7.54 25.78
C THR A 105 1.22 7.62 26.28
N ALA A 106 0.33 6.77 25.77
CA ALA A 106 -1.07 6.75 26.20
C ALA A 106 -1.21 6.41 27.69
N ARG A 107 -0.42 5.42 28.21
CA ARG A 107 -0.38 5.05 29.63
C ARG A 107 0.04 6.22 30.50
N ALA A 108 1.16 6.87 30.14
CA ALA A 108 1.65 8.04 30.89
C ALA A 108 0.64 9.20 30.89
N SER A 109 -0.24 9.25 29.88
CA SER A 109 -1.31 10.24 29.72
C SER A 109 -2.67 9.81 30.28
N GLY A 110 -2.74 8.71 31.06
CA GLY A 110 -3.95 8.29 31.78
C GLY A 110 -4.83 7.27 31.04
N LEU A 111 -4.29 6.47 30.13
CA LEU A 111 -5.01 5.38 29.49
C LEU A 111 -5.54 4.37 30.51
N SER A 112 -6.84 4.12 30.52
CA SER A 112 -7.51 3.15 31.38
C SER A 112 -7.90 1.86 30.66
N GLU A 113 -8.34 1.98 29.41
CA GLU A 113 -8.73 0.88 28.52
C GLU A 113 -8.69 1.39 27.07
N PHE A 114 -8.63 0.49 26.08
CA PHE A 114 -8.77 0.87 24.69
C PHE A 114 -10.23 1.22 24.39
N PRO A 115 -10.52 2.46 23.94
CA PRO A 115 -11.90 2.92 23.77
C PRO A 115 -12.61 2.33 22.55
N VAL A 116 -11.85 1.80 21.61
CA VAL A 116 -12.31 1.15 20.38
C VAL A 116 -11.44 -0.08 20.13
N PRO A 117 -11.87 -1.04 19.27
CA PRO A 117 -11.03 -2.17 18.91
C PRO A 117 -9.65 -1.71 18.41
N TYR A 118 -8.58 -2.15 19.05
CA TYR A 118 -7.20 -1.81 18.71
C TYR A 118 -6.40 -3.08 18.46
N VAL A 119 -5.87 -3.21 17.23
CA VAL A 119 -5.11 -4.38 16.79
C VAL A 119 -3.61 -4.09 16.86
N LEU A 120 -2.89 -4.96 17.56
CA LEU A 120 -1.44 -4.95 17.71
C LEU A 120 -0.86 -6.12 16.91
N THR A 121 -0.29 -5.83 15.72
CA THR A 121 0.21 -6.86 14.82
C THR A 121 1.74 -6.91 14.84
N ASN A 122 2.31 -8.10 15.00
CA ASN A 122 3.74 -8.31 15.01
C ASN A 122 4.20 -8.81 13.63
N CYS A 123 4.64 -7.89 12.77
CA CYS A 123 4.95 -8.20 11.38
C CYS A 123 6.18 -7.50 10.81
N HIS A 124 6.71 -6.48 11.47
CA HIS A 124 7.90 -5.77 10.99
C HIS A 124 9.18 -6.35 11.56
N ASN A 125 9.23 -6.66 12.84
CA ASN A 125 10.36 -7.36 13.45
C ASN A 125 10.19 -8.89 13.39
N SER A 126 9.05 -9.40 13.76
CA SER A 126 8.58 -10.79 13.62
C SER A 126 9.63 -11.86 13.91
N LEU A 127 10.57 -11.61 14.81
CA LEU A 127 11.69 -12.50 15.14
C LEU A 127 12.61 -12.84 13.95
N CYS A 128 12.44 -12.18 12.81
CA CYS A 128 13.21 -12.41 11.58
C CYS A 128 14.29 -11.35 11.34
N ALA A 129 14.04 -10.11 11.78
CA ALA A 129 14.90 -8.97 11.44
C ALA A 129 16.10 -8.82 12.38
N VAL A 130 15.94 -9.17 13.65
CA VAL A 130 16.96 -9.04 14.68
C VAL A 130 17.08 -10.33 15.49
N GLY A 131 18.28 -10.83 15.65
CA GLY A 131 18.56 -12.04 16.43
C GLY A 131 18.76 -11.75 17.93
N GLY A 132 17.84 -11.04 18.57
CA GLY A 132 17.94 -10.67 19.98
C GLY A 132 16.63 -10.74 20.72
N THR A 133 16.67 -10.72 22.06
CA THR A 133 15.47 -10.80 22.91
C THR A 133 14.58 -9.57 22.80
N ILE A 134 15.09 -8.44 22.34
CA ILE A 134 14.37 -7.16 22.26
C ILE A 134 13.08 -7.25 21.49
N ASN A 135 13.04 -8.01 20.39
CA ASN A 135 11.82 -8.16 19.60
C ASN A 135 10.75 -8.96 20.34
N GLU A 136 11.15 -10.02 21.07
CA GLU A 136 10.20 -10.81 21.85
C GLU A 136 9.73 -10.05 23.09
N ASP A 137 10.57 -9.20 23.68
CA ASP A 137 10.16 -8.28 24.75
C ASP A 137 9.05 -7.33 24.29
N ASP A 138 9.17 -6.75 23.06
CA ASP A 138 8.14 -5.91 22.47
C ASP A 138 6.84 -6.70 22.24
N HIS A 139 6.94 -7.96 21.78
CA HIS A 139 5.78 -8.82 21.56
C HIS A 139 5.09 -9.18 22.88
N MET A 140 5.87 -9.52 23.94
CA MET A 140 5.31 -9.80 25.26
C MET A 140 4.67 -8.55 25.90
N PHE A 141 5.25 -7.38 25.70
CA PHE A 141 4.63 -6.12 26.10
C PHE A 141 3.29 -5.94 25.37
N GLY A 142 3.24 -6.09 24.04
CA GLY A 142 2.02 -5.97 23.24
C GLY A 142 0.91 -6.92 23.70
N LEU A 143 1.22 -8.20 23.91
CA LEU A 143 0.24 -9.19 24.42
C LEU A 143 -0.27 -8.82 25.82
N SER A 144 0.62 -8.41 26.73
CA SER A 144 0.23 -8.02 28.08
C SER A 144 -0.63 -6.75 28.09
N CYS A 145 -0.35 -5.80 27.21
CA CYS A 145 -1.18 -4.61 27.01
C CYS A 145 -2.54 -4.94 26.39
N ALA A 146 -2.60 -5.87 25.40
CA ALA A 146 -3.88 -6.33 24.86
C ALA A 146 -4.77 -6.97 25.94
N LYS A 147 -4.19 -7.75 26.86
CA LYS A 147 -4.91 -8.29 28.04
C LYS A 147 -5.36 -7.19 28.99
N ARG A 148 -4.45 -6.27 29.33
CA ARG A 148 -4.69 -5.21 30.31
C ARG A 148 -5.76 -4.22 29.85
N TYR A 149 -5.72 -3.82 28.57
CA TYR A 149 -6.53 -2.72 28.03
C TYR A 149 -7.64 -3.18 27.08
N GLY A 150 -7.77 -4.47 26.79
CA GLY A 150 -8.84 -5.01 25.96
C GLY A 150 -8.57 -4.88 24.46
N GLY A 151 -7.36 -5.21 24.00
CA GLY A 151 -6.97 -5.16 22.58
C GLY A 151 -6.95 -6.53 21.90
N ILE A 152 -6.67 -6.50 20.60
CA ILE A 152 -6.40 -7.68 19.78
C ILE A 152 -4.89 -7.79 19.57
N TYR A 153 -4.31 -8.96 19.86
CA TYR A 153 -2.89 -9.20 19.64
C TYR A 153 -2.70 -10.30 18.60
N VAL A 154 -2.02 -9.94 17.50
CA VAL A 154 -1.68 -10.85 16.40
C VAL A 154 -0.21 -11.24 16.52
N PRO A 155 0.11 -12.50 16.84
CA PRO A 155 1.49 -12.97 16.98
C PRO A 155 2.31 -12.87 15.70
N PRO A 156 3.67 -12.93 15.81
CA PRO A 156 4.54 -13.01 14.63
C PRO A 156 4.13 -14.12 13.67
N HIS A 157 4.35 -13.88 12.38
CA HIS A 157 4.12 -14.82 11.27
C HIS A 157 2.66 -15.19 11.00
N GLN A 158 1.68 -14.61 11.72
CA GLN A 158 0.27 -14.86 11.45
C GLN A 158 -0.27 -14.06 10.27
N ALA A 159 0.06 -12.78 10.22
CA ALA A 159 -0.31 -11.91 9.11
C ALA A 159 0.54 -10.63 9.09
N VAL A 160 0.66 -10.00 7.94
CA VAL A 160 1.05 -8.59 7.88
C VAL A 160 -0.11 -7.71 8.33
N ILE A 161 0.19 -6.54 8.91
CA ILE A 161 -0.81 -5.66 9.55
C ILE A 161 -2.04 -5.41 8.67
N HIS A 162 -1.81 -5.04 7.39
CA HIS A 162 -2.92 -4.68 6.51
C HIS A 162 -3.73 -5.87 6.02
N GLN A 163 -3.11 -7.06 5.90
CA GLN A 163 -3.87 -8.24 5.53
C GLN A 163 -4.79 -8.71 6.67
N PHE A 164 -4.29 -8.73 7.91
CA PHE A 164 -5.14 -9.00 9.08
C PHE A 164 -6.30 -8.00 9.16
N ALA A 165 -6.02 -6.71 8.96
CA ALA A 165 -7.04 -5.69 9.02
C ALA A 165 -8.12 -5.87 7.92
N ARG A 166 -7.75 -6.26 6.72
CA ARG A 166 -8.68 -6.58 5.62
C ARG A 166 -9.54 -7.80 5.94
N GLU A 167 -8.91 -8.87 6.40
CA GLU A 167 -9.58 -10.14 6.70
C GLU A 167 -10.49 -10.04 7.94
N MET A 168 -10.12 -9.27 8.97
CA MET A 168 -10.75 -9.32 10.28
C MET A 168 -11.31 -8.00 10.82
N LEU A 169 -10.93 -6.84 10.26
CA LEU A 169 -11.22 -5.55 10.89
C LEU A 169 -12.03 -4.59 10.01
N ALA A 170 -11.70 -4.46 8.72
CA ALA A 170 -12.35 -3.51 7.79
C ALA A 170 -13.86 -3.72 7.72
N GLY A 171 -14.63 -2.66 7.49
CA GLY A 171 -16.09 -2.68 7.31
C GLY A 171 -16.56 -1.49 6.47
N GLY A 172 -17.57 -1.72 5.63
CA GLY A 172 -18.11 -0.71 4.72
C GLY A 172 -18.64 0.52 5.45
N GLY A 173 -18.22 1.72 5.01
CA GLY A 173 -18.57 2.99 5.62
C GLY A 173 -17.85 3.31 6.93
N GLN A 174 -16.96 2.45 7.41
CA GLN A 174 -16.17 2.69 8.63
C GLN A 174 -14.89 3.48 8.35
N MET A 175 -14.32 4.06 9.43
CA MET A 175 -13.01 4.70 9.41
C MET A 175 -12.01 3.99 10.33
N ILE A 176 -10.81 3.72 9.84
CA ILE A 176 -9.73 3.09 10.59
C ILE A 176 -8.48 3.98 10.57
N LEU A 177 -7.89 4.21 11.76
CA LEU A 177 -6.59 4.87 11.88
C LEU A 177 -5.51 3.83 12.17
N GLY A 178 -4.42 3.91 11.42
CA GLY A 178 -3.28 3.03 11.60
C GLY A 178 -1.96 3.79 11.77
N SER A 179 -1.03 3.19 12.50
CA SER A 179 0.32 3.74 12.67
C SER A 179 1.27 3.41 11.51
N ASP A 180 0.79 2.70 10.51
CA ASP A 180 1.51 2.43 9.27
C ASP A 180 0.95 3.28 8.13
N SER A 181 1.83 3.88 7.33
CA SER A 181 1.45 4.76 6.23
C SER A 181 0.63 4.07 5.13
N HIS A 182 0.73 2.74 5.00
CA HIS A 182 -0.06 1.95 4.05
C HIS A 182 -1.42 1.50 4.60
N THR A 183 -1.91 2.11 5.65
CA THR A 183 -3.27 1.88 6.17
C THR A 183 -4.29 2.38 5.14
N ARG A 184 -4.66 1.50 4.21
CA ARG A 184 -5.58 1.72 3.08
C ARG A 184 -6.47 0.49 2.95
N TYR A 185 -7.77 0.69 3.12
CA TYR A 185 -8.79 -0.38 3.04
C TYR A 185 -10.00 0.07 2.23
N GLY A 186 -9.81 1.09 1.39
CA GLY A 186 -10.85 1.67 0.54
C GLY A 186 -11.49 0.66 -0.40
N ALA A 187 -10.72 -0.29 -0.92
CA ALA A 187 -11.21 -1.38 -1.77
C ALA A 187 -12.31 -2.25 -1.09
N LEU A 188 -12.41 -2.21 0.24
CA LEU A 188 -13.43 -2.89 1.04
C LEU A 188 -14.52 -1.92 1.56
N GLY A 189 -14.54 -0.69 1.06
CA GLY A 189 -15.48 0.33 1.51
C GLY A 189 -15.12 0.98 2.85
N THR A 190 -13.89 0.82 3.36
CA THR A 190 -13.42 1.40 4.62
C THR A 190 -12.46 2.55 4.34
N MET A 191 -12.78 3.76 4.77
CA MET A 191 -11.86 4.89 4.67
C MET A 191 -10.80 4.77 5.76
N ALA A 192 -9.55 4.48 5.36
CA ALA A 192 -8.46 4.26 6.30
C ALA A 192 -7.36 5.29 6.12
N VAL A 193 -6.83 5.78 7.24
CA VAL A 193 -5.79 6.81 7.29
C VAL A 193 -4.57 6.26 8.01
N GLY A 194 -3.40 6.42 7.40
CA GLY A 194 -2.12 6.07 8.01
C GLY A 194 -1.45 7.30 8.57
N GLU A 195 -1.21 7.33 9.89
CA GLU A 195 -0.66 8.47 10.61
C GLU A 195 0.43 8.08 11.60
N GLY A 196 1.10 9.08 12.16
CA GLY A 196 2.09 8.87 13.20
C GLY A 196 1.48 8.50 14.56
N GLY A 197 2.32 7.95 15.45
CA GLY A 197 1.92 7.53 16.79
C GLY A 197 1.11 8.55 17.60
N PRO A 198 1.42 9.86 17.59
CA PRO A 198 0.66 10.86 18.34
C PRO A 198 -0.83 10.90 18.03
N GLU A 199 -1.23 10.69 16.77
CA GLU A 199 -2.65 10.67 16.39
C GLU A 199 -3.38 9.45 16.97
N LEU A 200 -2.72 8.29 17.01
CA LEU A 200 -3.28 7.12 17.68
C LEU A 200 -3.40 7.33 19.19
N VAL A 201 -2.42 7.97 19.83
CA VAL A 201 -2.50 8.33 21.25
C VAL A 201 -3.71 9.21 21.53
N LYS A 202 -3.97 10.21 20.67
CA LYS A 202 -5.18 11.05 20.78
C LYS A 202 -6.47 10.21 20.76
N GLN A 203 -6.58 9.26 19.82
CA GLN A 203 -7.75 8.37 19.75
C GLN A 203 -7.88 7.49 21.00
N LEU A 204 -6.77 6.90 21.48
CA LEU A 204 -6.74 6.10 22.71
C LEU A 204 -7.17 6.92 23.95
N LEU A 205 -6.94 8.22 23.96
CA LEU A 205 -7.37 9.16 24.99
C LEU A 205 -8.72 9.82 24.69
N LYS A 206 -9.50 9.25 23.75
CA LYS A 206 -10.84 9.74 23.34
C LYS A 206 -10.84 11.18 22.79
N LYS A 207 -9.70 11.64 22.25
CA LYS A 207 -9.58 12.90 21.51
C LYS A 207 -9.89 12.66 20.03
N THR A 208 -9.90 13.75 19.25
CA THR A 208 -10.26 13.74 17.83
C THR A 208 -9.04 13.89 16.92
N TYR A 209 -9.19 13.49 15.67
CA TYR A 209 -8.28 13.79 14.58
C TYR A 209 -8.83 15.02 13.85
N ASP A 210 -8.14 16.13 13.98
CA ASP A 210 -8.62 17.44 13.55
C ASP A 210 -8.01 17.80 12.20
N ILE A 211 -8.85 17.91 11.16
CA ILE A 211 -8.45 18.24 9.78
C ILE A 211 -9.45 19.20 9.13
N ASN A 212 -9.02 19.95 8.14
CA ASN A 212 -9.94 20.62 7.23
C ASN A 212 -10.60 19.60 6.30
N MET A 213 -11.82 19.89 5.80
CA MET A 213 -12.46 19.04 4.79
C MET A 213 -11.53 18.83 3.60
N PRO A 214 -11.09 17.60 3.32
CA PRO A 214 -10.19 17.34 2.20
C PRO A 214 -10.93 17.45 0.87
N LYS A 215 -10.22 17.88 -0.16
CA LYS A 215 -10.69 17.76 -1.53
C LYS A 215 -10.81 16.29 -1.94
N VAL A 216 -11.76 15.98 -2.81
CA VAL A 216 -11.98 14.63 -3.33
C VAL A 216 -11.62 14.59 -4.80
N VAL A 217 -10.78 13.63 -5.19
CA VAL A 217 -10.39 13.37 -6.58
C VAL A 217 -10.97 12.04 -7.01
N GLY A 218 -11.79 12.05 -8.06
CA GLY A 218 -12.31 10.83 -8.66
C GLY A 218 -11.20 10.08 -9.42
N VAL A 219 -11.18 8.76 -9.30
CA VAL A 219 -10.39 7.86 -10.14
C VAL A 219 -11.36 6.99 -10.92
N TYR A 220 -11.63 7.40 -12.15
CA TYR A 220 -12.58 6.71 -13.00
C TYR A 220 -11.89 5.60 -13.78
N LEU A 221 -12.22 4.36 -13.44
CA LEU A 221 -11.68 3.16 -14.10
C LEU A 221 -12.65 2.68 -15.17
N THR A 222 -12.14 2.39 -16.36
CA THR A 222 -12.91 1.77 -17.44
C THR A 222 -12.12 0.64 -18.12
N GLY A 223 -12.83 -0.21 -18.86
CA GLY A 223 -12.21 -1.33 -19.57
C GLY A 223 -11.78 -2.47 -18.64
N LYS A 224 -10.98 -3.39 -19.19
CA LYS A 224 -10.49 -4.57 -18.51
C LYS A 224 -8.98 -4.72 -18.72
N PRO A 225 -8.17 -4.98 -17.68
CA PRO A 225 -6.74 -5.22 -17.86
C PRO A 225 -6.49 -6.52 -18.63
N ALA A 226 -5.38 -6.56 -19.38
CA ALA A 226 -4.91 -7.80 -19.98
C ALA A 226 -4.50 -8.81 -18.87
N PRO A 227 -4.57 -10.13 -19.12
CA PRO A 227 -4.29 -11.14 -18.09
C PRO A 227 -2.89 -11.06 -17.47
N TYR A 228 -1.92 -10.54 -18.21
CA TYR A 228 -0.53 -10.37 -17.78
C TYR A 228 -0.28 -9.04 -17.04
N VAL A 229 -1.25 -8.14 -16.97
CA VAL A 229 -1.18 -6.88 -16.22
C VAL A 229 -1.70 -7.11 -14.82
N GLY A 230 -0.90 -6.80 -13.80
CA GLY A 230 -1.28 -6.97 -12.41
C GLY A 230 -1.64 -5.67 -11.69
N PRO A 231 -2.06 -5.75 -10.42
CA PRO A 231 -2.47 -4.57 -9.65
C PRO A 231 -1.33 -3.56 -9.46
N GLN A 232 -0.09 -4.03 -9.34
CA GLN A 232 1.07 -3.17 -9.20
C GLN A 232 1.31 -2.33 -10.47
N ASP A 233 1.04 -2.88 -11.65
CA ASP A 233 1.21 -2.16 -12.92
C ASP A 233 0.26 -0.95 -12.99
N ILE A 234 -1.01 -1.16 -12.62
CA ILE A 234 -2.04 -0.10 -12.58
C ILE A 234 -1.65 0.96 -11.54
N ALA A 235 -1.25 0.52 -10.34
CA ALA A 235 -0.83 1.43 -9.29
C ALA A 235 0.38 2.28 -9.70
N LEU A 236 1.42 1.67 -10.27
CA LEU A 236 2.62 2.38 -10.73
C LEU A 236 2.31 3.35 -11.88
N ALA A 237 1.38 2.99 -12.78
CA ALA A 237 0.93 3.89 -13.83
C ALA A 237 0.28 5.15 -13.23
N ILE A 238 -0.63 5.00 -12.25
CA ILE A 238 -1.28 6.12 -11.55
C ILE A 238 -0.26 6.96 -10.79
N ILE A 239 0.61 6.33 -9.98
CA ILE A 239 1.63 7.02 -9.19
C ILE A 239 2.56 7.85 -10.09
N GLY A 240 3.00 7.28 -11.20
CA GLY A 240 3.87 7.96 -12.17
C GLY A 240 3.23 9.19 -12.82
N GLU A 241 1.90 9.25 -12.89
CA GLU A 241 1.16 10.36 -13.48
C GLU A 241 0.89 11.49 -12.48
N VAL A 242 0.61 11.15 -11.22
CA VAL A 242 0.04 12.10 -10.24
C VAL A 242 1.04 12.60 -9.20
N PHE A 243 2.16 11.89 -8.98
CA PHE A 243 3.07 12.23 -7.89
C PHE A 243 3.85 13.53 -8.14
N ALA A 244 4.48 13.66 -9.31
CA ALA A 244 5.39 14.78 -9.59
C ALA A 244 4.71 16.16 -9.59
N ASN A 245 3.42 16.20 -9.88
CA ASN A 245 2.61 17.42 -9.91
C ASN A 245 1.78 17.64 -8.64
N GLY A 246 1.86 16.71 -7.66
CA GLY A 246 1.12 16.79 -6.39
C GLY A 246 -0.40 16.73 -6.58
N TYR A 247 -0.89 16.13 -7.66
CA TYR A 247 -2.30 16.18 -8.08
C TYR A 247 -3.27 15.73 -7.00
N VAL A 248 -2.90 14.70 -6.22
CA VAL A 248 -3.72 14.13 -5.15
C VAL A 248 -3.18 14.39 -3.73
N ASN A 249 -2.17 15.24 -3.60
CA ASN A 249 -1.53 15.49 -2.30
C ASN A 249 -2.56 15.96 -1.25
N ASN A 250 -2.62 15.24 -0.11
CA ASN A 250 -3.57 15.48 0.99
C ASN A 250 -5.05 15.48 0.58
N LYS A 251 -5.40 14.82 -0.52
CA LYS A 251 -6.78 14.66 -0.99
C LYS A 251 -7.25 13.21 -0.79
N VAL A 252 -8.55 12.97 -0.84
CA VAL A 252 -9.12 11.62 -0.87
C VAL A 252 -9.24 11.17 -2.33
N MET A 253 -8.76 9.97 -2.64
CA MET A 253 -8.95 9.34 -3.94
C MET A 253 -10.21 8.45 -3.89
N GLU A 254 -11.21 8.76 -4.72
CA GLU A 254 -12.46 8.00 -4.78
C GLU A 254 -12.54 7.24 -6.10
N PHE A 255 -12.45 5.90 -6.02
CA PHE A 255 -12.43 5.00 -7.17
C PHE A 255 -13.84 4.61 -7.58
N ILE A 256 -14.17 4.89 -8.83
CA ILE A 256 -15.49 4.71 -9.44
C ILE A 256 -15.33 4.23 -10.88
N GLY A 257 -16.43 3.87 -11.51
CA GLY A 257 -16.48 3.57 -12.94
C GLY A 257 -16.75 2.10 -13.25
N ASP A 258 -17.08 1.83 -14.52
CA ASP A 258 -17.49 0.51 -15.01
C ASP A 258 -16.35 -0.52 -15.04
N GLY A 259 -15.11 -0.07 -15.05
CA GLY A 259 -13.93 -0.93 -14.98
C GLY A 259 -13.76 -1.67 -13.63
N ILE A 260 -14.35 -1.15 -12.54
CA ILE A 260 -14.24 -1.76 -11.21
C ILE A 260 -14.74 -3.22 -11.21
N SER A 261 -15.86 -3.49 -11.87
CA SER A 261 -16.43 -4.84 -11.95
C SER A 261 -15.55 -5.87 -12.68
N ASN A 262 -14.53 -5.41 -13.41
CA ASN A 262 -13.55 -6.26 -14.08
C ASN A 262 -12.33 -6.60 -13.21
N LEU A 263 -12.27 -6.06 -11.99
CA LEU A 263 -11.19 -6.28 -11.03
C LEU A 263 -11.68 -7.12 -9.86
N SER A 264 -10.95 -8.19 -9.54
CA SER A 264 -11.20 -8.93 -8.30
C SER A 264 -10.90 -8.04 -7.07
N VAL A 265 -11.38 -8.44 -5.89
CA VAL A 265 -11.10 -7.71 -4.65
C VAL A 265 -9.60 -7.71 -4.34
N ASP A 266 -8.87 -8.80 -4.56
CA ASP A 266 -7.41 -8.87 -4.42
C ASP A 266 -6.71 -7.83 -5.30
N TYR A 267 -7.19 -7.65 -6.52
CA TYR A 267 -6.68 -6.62 -7.45
C TYR A 267 -6.89 -5.20 -6.93
N ARG A 268 -8.13 -4.90 -6.49
CA ARG A 268 -8.48 -3.58 -5.93
C ARG A 268 -7.65 -3.28 -4.69
N ILE A 269 -7.45 -4.27 -3.82
CA ILE A 269 -6.61 -4.18 -2.62
C ILE A 269 -5.16 -3.85 -2.98
N GLY A 270 -4.60 -4.49 -4.01
CA GLY A 270 -3.24 -4.25 -4.48
C GLY A 270 -3.05 -2.83 -5.03
N ILE A 271 -4.05 -2.28 -5.75
CA ILE A 271 -4.03 -0.90 -6.23
C ILE A 271 -4.19 0.07 -5.05
N ASP A 272 -5.17 -0.19 -4.18
CA ASP A 272 -5.57 0.67 -3.07
C ASP A 272 -4.41 0.94 -2.10
N VAL A 273 -3.67 -0.09 -1.71
CA VAL A 273 -2.55 0.05 -0.78
C VAL A 273 -1.43 0.93 -1.33
N MET A 274 -1.24 0.94 -2.62
CA MET A 274 -0.22 1.75 -3.31
C MET A 274 -0.61 3.23 -3.43
N THR A 275 -1.87 3.60 -3.19
CA THR A 275 -2.29 5.01 -3.20
C THR A 275 -1.51 5.86 -2.19
N THR A 276 -1.00 5.27 -1.12
CA THR A 276 -0.10 5.93 -0.16
C THR A 276 1.08 6.61 -0.86
N GLU A 277 1.64 6.01 -1.89
CA GLU A 277 2.80 6.52 -2.61
C GLU A 277 2.48 7.70 -3.54
N THR A 278 1.21 8.08 -3.63
CA THR A 278 0.76 9.32 -4.29
C THR A 278 0.70 10.52 -3.34
N THR A 279 0.95 10.32 -2.04
CA THR A 279 0.78 11.30 -0.95
C THR A 279 -0.69 11.71 -0.70
N CYS A 280 -1.66 10.92 -1.13
CA CYS A 280 -3.06 11.17 -0.80
C CYS A 280 -3.35 10.94 0.70
N LEU A 281 -4.37 11.60 1.22
CA LEU A 281 -4.80 11.43 2.62
C LEU A 281 -5.40 10.04 2.85
N SER A 282 -6.29 9.62 1.96
CA SER A 282 -6.98 8.33 2.03
C SER A 282 -7.51 7.93 0.66
N SER A 283 -8.08 6.73 0.58
CA SER A 283 -8.78 6.21 -0.60
C SER A 283 -10.08 5.53 -0.20
N ILE A 284 -11.05 5.52 -1.11
CA ILE A 284 -12.34 4.82 -0.98
C ILE A 284 -12.80 4.34 -2.35
N TRP A 285 -13.47 3.20 -2.41
CA TRP A 285 -13.94 2.58 -3.65
C TRP A 285 -15.44 2.34 -3.62
N GLU A 286 -16.07 2.44 -4.78
CA GLU A 286 -17.39 1.89 -5.01
C GLU A 286 -17.38 0.39 -4.68
N THR A 287 -18.38 -0.07 -3.90
CA THR A 287 -18.50 -1.48 -3.51
C THR A 287 -19.55 -2.19 -4.35
N ASP A 288 -19.36 -3.48 -4.57
CA ASP A 288 -20.20 -4.31 -5.41
C ASP A 288 -20.37 -5.73 -4.87
N GLY A 289 -20.94 -6.63 -5.67
CA GLY A 289 -21.12 -8.03 -5.33
C GLY A 289 -19.83 -8.77 -5.01
N ALA A 290 -18.69 -8.38 -5.61
CA ALA A 290 -17.40 -8.99 -5.31
C ALA A 290 -16.92 -8.63 -3.90
N VAL A 291 -17.11 -7.39 -3.47
CA VAL A 291 -16.82 -6.95 -2.09
C VAL A 291 -17.76 -7.65 -1.09
N LYS A 292 -19.03 -7.83 -1.45
CA LYS A 292 -19.97 -8.59 -0.63
C LYS A 292 -19.51 -10.05 -0.48
N GLU A 293 -19.11 -10.71 -1.57
CA GLU A 293 -18.58 -12.08 -1.53
C GLU A 293 -17.31 -12.17 -0.67
N PHE A 294 -16.42 -11.16 -0.74
CA PHE A 294 -15.25 -11.10 0.13
C PHE A 294 -15.65 -11.15 1.62
N TYR A 295 -16.59 -10.32 2.05
CA TYR A 295 -17.06 -10.33 3.43
C TYR A 295 -17.76 -11.66 3.79
N ASP A 296 -18.54 -12.24 2.86
CA ASP A 296 -19.22 -13.53 3.06
C ASP A 296 -18.21 -14.68 3.27
N ILE A 297 -17.14 -14.76 2.46
CA ILE A 297 -16.04 -15.74 2.58
C ILE A 297 -15.34 -15.61 3.94
N HIS A 298 -15.18 -14.37 4.45
CA HIS A 298 -14.54 -14.11 5.75
C HIS A 298 -15.49 -14.27 6.95
N GLY A 299 -16.74 -14.72 6.74
CA GLY A 299 -17.76 -14.86 7.79
C GLY A 299 -18.20 -13.53 8.39
N ARG A 300 -18.13 -12.44 7.61
CA ARG A 300 -18.36 -11.06 8.03
C ARG A 300 -19.39 -10.35 7.16
N SER A 301 -20.40 -11.04 6.69
CA SER A 301 -21.46 -10.49 5.80
C SER A 301 -22.11 -9.22 6.35
N GLY A 302 -22.19 -9.08 7.67
CA GLY A 302 -22.74 -7.89 8.35
C GLY A 302 -21.89 -6.63 8.22
N ASP A 303 -20.61 -6.76 7.83
CA ASP A 303 -19.69 -5.63 7.63
C ASP A 303 -19.77 -5.04 6.20
N TYR A 304 -20.47 -5.72 5.28
CA TYR A 304 -20.71 -5.17 3.95
C TYR A 304 -21.67 -3.98 4.00
N ARG A 305 -21.35 -2.94 3.24
CA ARG A 305 -22.25 -1.82 2.91
C ARG A 305 -22.10 -1.51 1.43
N GLU A 306 -23.22 -1.26 0.76
CA GLU A 306 -23.20 -0.72 -0.59
C GLU A 306 -22.79 0.74 -0.54
N LEU A 307 -21.72 1.08 -1.23
CA LEU A 307 -21.19 2.44 -1.35
C LEU A 307 -21.08 2.78 -2.83
N ALA A 308 -21.68 3.89 -3.21
CA ALA A 308 -21.60 4.47 -4.55
C ALA A 308 -21.77 5.98 -4.46
N PRO A 309 -21.26 6.76 -5.43
CA PRO A 309 -21.57 8.19 -5.50
C PRO A 309 -23.06 8.39 -5.76
N GLY A 310 -23.62 9.51 -5.32
CA GLY A 310 -25.01 9.86 -5.58
C GLY A 310 -25.31 10.14 -7.06
N GLU A 311 -26.52 10.64 -7.37
CA GLU A 311 -26.96 10.87 -8.75
C GLU A 311 -26.01 11.77 -9.54
N VAL A 312 -25.49 12.83 -8.89
CA VAL A 312 -24.49 13.73 -9.46
C VAL A 312 -23.44 14.03 -8.40
N ALA A 313 -22.28 13.41 -8.50
CA ALA A 313 -21.16 13.70 -7.61
C ALA A 313 -20.16 14.66 -8.29
N TYR A 314 -19.63 15.63 -7.52
CA TYR A 314 -18.58 16.52 -7.97
C TYR A 314 -17.23 16.16 -7.34
N TYR A 315 -16.19 16.13 -8.17
CA TYR A 315 -14.82 15.87 -7.79
C TYR A 315 -13.93 17.07 -8.12
N ASP A 316 -13.04 17.45 -7.21
CA ASP A 316 -12.07 18.56 -7.38
C ASP A 316 -10.97 18.29 -8.43
N GLY A 317 -10.98 17.11 -8.99
CA GLY A 317 -10.15 16.62 -10.07
C GLY A 317 -10.58 15.21 -10.43
N MET A 318 -10.20 14.75 -11.62
CA MET A 318 -10.51 13.39 -12.09
C MET A 318 -9.31 12.77 -12.77
N ILE A 319 -9.02 11.53 -12.41
CA ILE A 319 -8.05 10.67 -13.08
C ILE A 319 -8.86 9.64 -13.87
N TYR A 320 -8.91 9.76 -15.17
CA TYR A 320 -9.49 8.73 -16.03
C TYR A 320 -8.43 7.71 -16.39
N VAL A 321 -8.74 6.41 -16.22
CA VAL A 321 -7.82 5.29 -16.49
C VAL A 321 -8.52 4.24 -17.35
N ASP A 322 -8.03 4.02 -18.56
CA ASP A 322 -8.42 2.89 -19.41
C ASP A 322 -7.54 1.68 -19.09
N LEU A 323 -8.07 0.76 -18.29
CA LEU A 323 -7.39 -0.45 -17.84
C LEU A 323 -6.88 -1.32 -19.00
N SER A 324 -7.58 -1.29 -20.16
CA SER A 324 -7.21 -2.07 -21.35
C SER A 324 -5.91 -1.59 -22.02
N LYS A 325 -5.45 -0.40 -21.67
CA LYS A 325 -4.23 0.22 -22.22
C LYS A 325 -3.03 0.14 -21.28
N ILE A 326 -3.23 -0.28 -20.03
CA ILE A 326 -2.12 -0.45 -19.08
C ILE A 326 -1.21 -1.58 -19.57
N LYS A 327 0.09 -1.39 -19.38
CA LYS A 327 1.15 -2.33 -19.72
C LYS A 327 1.89 -2.76 -18.46
N PRO A 328 2.63 -3.87 -18.47
CA PRO A 328 3.53 -4.22 -17.38
C PRO A 328 4.55 -3.11 -17.10
N MET A 329 4.60 -2.68 -15.84
CA MET A 329 5.35 -1.52 -15.38
C MET A 329 6.54 -1.91 -14.50
N ILE A 330 7.52 -1.02 -14.44
CA ILE A 330 8.61 -1.04 -13.48
C ILE A 330 8.82 0.36 -12.92
N ALA A 331 9.00 0.48 -11.60
CA ALA A 331 9.44 1.72 -10.98
C ALA A 331 10.91 1.57 -10.55
N MET A 332 11.79 2.31 -11.20
CA MET A 332 13.22 2.28 -10.94
C MET A 332 13.58 3.00 -9.62
N PRO A 333 14.72 2.66 -8.98
CA PRO A 333 15.16 3.36 -7.78
C PRO A 333 15.26 4.89 -7.99
N PHE A 334 15.00 5.73 -6.99
CA PHE A 334 14.63 5.39 -5.60
C PHE A 334 13.26 5.99 -5.22
N HIS A 335 12.27 5.91 -6.09
CA HIS A 335 10.91 6.33 -5.78
C HIS A 335 9.89 5.56 -6.64
N PRO A 336 8.70 5.19 -6.09
CA PRO A 336 7.67 4.50 -6.86
C PRO A 336 7.14 5.27 -8.07
N SER A 337 7.35 6.59 -8.16
CA SER A 337 6.97 7.41 -9.32
C SER A 337 7.97 7.40 -10.47
N ASN A 338 9.15 6.79 -10.30
CA ASN A 338 10.15 6.69 -11.36
C ASN A 338 9.80 5.55 -12.32
N THR A 339 8.67 5.65 -13.01
CA THR A 339 8.00 4.57 -13.71
C THR A 339 8.26 4.55 -15.21
N TYR A 340 8.39 3.34 -15.74
CA TYR A 340 8.50 3.00 -17.16
C TYR A 340 7.66 1.76 -17.45
N THR A 341 7.24 1.54 -18.71
CA THR A 341 6.87 0.19 -19.08
C THR A 341 8.13 -0.66 -19.17
N ILE A 342 8.02 -1.98 -18.90
CA ILE A 342 9.20 -2.87 -18.96
C ILE A 342 9.79 -2.90 -20.36
N ASP A 343 8.94 -2.91 -21.38
CA ASP A 343 9.40 -2.92 -22.78
C ASP A 343 10.10 -1.63 -23.18
N GLU A 344 9.63 -0.49 -22.68
CA GLU A 344 10.29 0.79 -22.91
C GLU A 344 11.67 0.84 -22.25
N LEU A 345 11.78 0.36 -21.00
CA LEU A 345 13.06 0.24 -20.32
C LEU A 345 14.01 -0.66 -21.13
N ASN A 346 13.55 -1.84 -21.53
CA ASN A 346 14.36 -2.79 -22.31
C ASN A 346 14.81 -2.23 -23.68
N ALA A 347 13.96 -1.44 -24.32
CA ALA A 347 14.29 -0.81 -25.60
C ALA A 347 15.29 0.35 -25.50
N ASN A 348 15.47 0.93 -24.31
CA ASN A 348 16.27 2.15 -24.09
C ASN A 348 17.19 2.04 -22.86
N LEU A 349 17.71 0.86 -22.56
CA LEU A 349 18.41 0.52 -21.32
C LEU A 349 19.51 1.53 -20.96
N SER A 350 20.46 1.76 -21.83
CA SER A 350 21.63 2.60 -21.53
C SER A 350 21.23 4.04 -21.16
N ASP A 351 20.27 4.63 -21.88
CA ASP A 351 19.86 6.00 -21.68
C ASP A 351 19.02 6.16 -20.41
N ILE A 352 18.06 5.23 -20.20
CA ILE A 352 17.20 5.25 -19.01
C ILE A 352 18.02 4.99 -17.75
N LEU A 353 18.88 3.97 -17.75
CA LEU A 353 19.72 3.64 -16.60
C LEU A 353 20.69 4.79 -16.25
N ALA A 354 21.25 5.49 -17.26
CA ALA A 354 22.07 6.67 -17.01
C ALA A 354 21.28 7.81 -16.35
N GLU A 355 20.02 8.01 -16.74
CA GLU A 355 19.14 9.01 -16.10
C GLU A 355 18.78 8.60 -14.67
N VAL A 356 18.49 7.31 -14.44
CA VAL A 356 18.21 6.76 -13.11
C VAL A 356 19.42 6.90 -12.20
N GLU A 357 20.62 6.54 -12.65
CA GLU A 357 21.87 6.73 -11.89
C GLU A 357 22.06 8.18 -11.46
N LYS A 358 21.85 9.13 -12.38
CA LYS A 358 21.97 10.55 -12.10
C LYS A 358 20.98 11.04 -11.04
N LYS A 359 19.72 10.63 -11.13
CA LYS A 359 18.67 10.95 -10.14
C LYS A 359 18.94 10.28 -8.79
N ALA A 360 19.42 9.04 -8.83
CA ALA A 360 19.76 8.28 -7.64
C ALA A 360 20.87 8.93 -6.82
N LEU A 361 21.93 9.42 -7.45
CA LEU A 361 23.02 10.11 -6.77
C LEU A 361 22.55 11.37 -6.03
N VAL A 362 21.59 12.11 -6.61
CA VAL A 362 20.95 13.24 -5.93
C VAL A 362 20.15 12.80 -4.71
N SER A 363 19.38 11.72 -4.83
CA SER A 363 18.55 11.18 -3.73
C SER A 363 19.38 10.57 -2.61
N LEU A 364 20.54 9.99 -2.93
CA LEU A 364 21.44 9.40 -1.96
C LEU A 364 22.20 10.45 -1.15
N ASP A 365 22.38 11.65 -1.72
CA ASP A 365 23.11 12.77 -1.11
C ASP A 365 24.47 12.33 -0.50
N ASN A 366 25.20 11.45 -1.22
CA ASN A 366 26.43 10.87 -0.72
C ASN A 366 27.43 10.67 -1.87
N ASN A 367 28.46 11.52 -1.91
CA ASN A 367 29.50 11.49 -2.92
C ASN A 367 30.54 10.34 -2.78
N LYS A 368 30.43 9.52 -1.72
CA LYS A 368 31.29 8.36 -1.50
C LYS A 368 30.74 7.08 -2.13
N VAL A 369 29.53 7.14 -2.70
CA VAL A 369 28.85 5.99 -3.31
C VAL A 369 28.97 6.05 -4.80
N GLU A 370 29.45 4.97 -5.38
CA GLU A 370 29.31 4.71 -6.81
C GLU A 370 28.03 3.89 -7.05
N TYR A 371 27.07 4.47 -7.76
CA TYR A 371 25.85 3.79 -8.14
C TYR A 371 25.83 3.56 -9.65
N LYS A 372 25.98 2.29 -10.06
CA LYS A 372 26.24 1.89 -11.44
C LYS A 372 25.25 0.81 -11.92
N LEU A 373 24.05 1.21 -12.31
CA LEU A 373 23.04 0.30 -12.85
C LEU A 373 23.39 -0.20 -14.26
N ARG A 374 24.11 0.59 -15.05
CA ARG A 374 24.53 0.19 -16.43
C ARG A 374 25.47 -1.00 -16.44
N ASP A 375 26.21 -1.25 -15.36
CA ASP A 375 27.07 -2.43 -15.22
C ASP A 375 26.25 -3.75 -15.17
N LYS A 376 24.92 -3.65 -14.93
CA LYS A 376 23.99 -4.79 -14.95
C LYS A 376 23.44 -5.13 -16.35
N ILE A 377 23.88 -4.43 -17.38
CA ILE A 377 23.56 -4.80 -18.75
C ILE A 377 24.46 -5.98 -19.16
N LYS A 378 23.89 -7.18 -19.20
CA LYS A 378 24.54 -8.40 -19.66
C LYS A 378 23.89 -8.81 -20.99
N ASP A 379 24.65 -9.01 -22.05
CA ASP A 379 24.16 -9.40 -23.39
C ASP A 379 23.02 -8.50 -23.93
N GLY A 380 23.12 -7.19 -23.67
CA GLY A 380 22.13 -6.21 -24.12
C GLY A 380 20.80 -6.22 -23.34
N ARG A 381 20.72 -6.96 -22.24
CA ARG A 381 19.54 -7.07 -21.37
C ARG A 381 19.88 -6.66 -19.93
N LEU A 382 18.92 -6.11 -19.21
CA LEU A 382 19.08 -5.82 -17.79
C LEU A 382 19.03 -7.13 -17.00
N TYR A 383 20.08 -7.41 -16.24
CA TYR A 383 20.15 -8.51 -15.28
C TYR A 383 19.84 -7.99 -13.87
N VAL A 384 19.05 -8.75 -13.10
CA VAL A 384 18.73 -8.50 -11.70
C VAL A 384 19.08 -9.71 -10.86
N GLU A 385 19.52 -9.50 -9.63
CA GLU A 385 20.02 -10.58 -8.77
C GLU A 385 18.94 -11.19 -7.90
N GLN A 386 17.82 -10.48 -7.71
CA GLN A 386 16.81 -10.96 -6.78
C GLN A 386 15.40 -10.54 -7.19
N GLY A 387 14.45 -11.46 -7.02
CA GLY A 387 13.01 -11.22 -7.07
C GLY A 387 12.38 -11.45 -5.71
N VAL A 388 11.44 -10.58 -5.30
CA VAL A 388 10.69 -10.72 -4.06
C VAL A 388 9.21 -10.41 -4.29
N ILE A 389 8.34 -11.31 -3.88
CA ILE A 389 6.88 -11.11 -3.86
C ILE A 389 6.44 -11.10 -2.39
N ALA A 390 6.08 -9.94 -1.84
CA ALA A 390 5.92 -9.81 -0.39
C ALA A 390 4.93 -8.73 0.03
N GLY A 391 4.57 -8.78 1.31
CA GLY A 391 3.83 -7.74 2.01
C GLY A 391 2.36 -7.65 1.61
N CYS A 392 1.77 -6.52 1.98
CA CYS A 392 0.34 -6.26 1.76
C CYS A 392 -0.03 -5.96 0.30
N ALA A 393 0.95 -5.65 -0.55
CA ALA A 393 0.76 -5.44 -1.98
C ALA A 393 0.98 -6.74 -2.78
N GLY A 394 2.14 -7.41 -2.58
CA GLY A 394 2.52 -8.57 -3.39
C GLY A 394 2.06 -9.92 -2.85
N GLY A 395 1.93 -10.06 -1.52
CA GLY A 395 1.65 -11.34 -0.84
C GLY A 395 0.21 -11.82 -0.89
N GLY A 396 -0.67 -11.19 -1.70
CA GLY A 396 -2.05 -11.62 -1.92
C GLY A 396 -2.17 -12.96 -2.64
N PHE A 397 -3.29 -13.62 -2.44
CA PHE A 397 -3.53 -14.98 -2.97
C PHE A 397 -3.41 -15.05 -4.49
N GLU A 398 -4.10 -14.17 -5.22
CA GLU A 398 -4.10 -14.19 -6.69
C GLU A 398 -2.72 -13.87 -7.28
N ASN A 399 -1.98 -12.90 -6.71
CA ASN A 399 -0.65 -12.56 -7.18
C ASN A 399 0.32 -13.74 -7.13
N ILE A 400 0.25 -14.52 -6.03
CA ILE A 400 1.15 -15.66 -5.83
C ILE A 400 0.71 -16.83 -6.72
N CYS A 401 -0.59 -17.06 -6.93
CA CYS A 401 -1.09 -18.07 -7.85
C CYS A 401 -0.67 -17.77 -9.30
N ASP A 402 -0.84 -16.53 -9.74
CA ASP A 402 -0.45 -16.14 -11.10
C ASP A 402 1.07 -16.23 -11.31
N ALA A 403 1.89 -15.88 -10.32
CA ALA A 403 3.34 -16.06 -10.37
C ALA A 403 3.71 -17.55 -10.47
N ALA A 404 3.03 -18.42 -9.73
CA ALA A 404 3.25 -19.86 -9.78
C ALA A 404 2.82 -20.48 -11.12
N ASP A 405 1.77 -19.98 -11.77
CA ASP A 405 1.36 -20.44 -13.09
C ASP A 405 2.40 -20.08 -14.14
N ILE A 406 3.01 -18.89 -14.07
CA ILE A 406 4.13 -18.49 -14.94
C ILE A 406 5.34 -19.41 -14.73
N LEU A 407 5.64 -19.80 -13.50
CA LEU A 407 6.78 -20.65 -13.14
C LEU A 407 6.49 -22.15 -13.33
N SER A 408 5.26 -22.54 -13.61
CA SER A 408 4.90 -23.97 -13.77
C SER A 408 5.68 -24.62 -14.91
N GLY A 409 6.43 -25.68 -14.59
CA GLY A 409 7.28 -26.38 -15.55
C GLY A 409 8.56 -25.63 -15.95
N ARG A 410 8.90 -24.55 -15.26
CA ARG A 410 10.13 -23.75 -15.44
C ARG A 410 10.96 -23.76 -14.16
N ASP A 411 12.21 -23.31 -14.25
CA ASP A 411 13.11 -23.11 -13.12
C ASP A 411 13.74 -21.71 -13.14
N ILE A 412 14.17 -21.23 -11.98
CA ILE A 412 14.81 -19.92 -11.82
C ILE A 412 16.32 -19.95 -12.07
N GLY A 413 16.89 -21.11 -12.38
CA GLY A 413 18.33 -21.33 -12.53
C GLY A 413 19.04 -21.60 -11.20
N ALA A 414 20.34 -21.92 -11.32
CA ALA A 414 21.24 -22.21 -10.18
C ALA A 414 22.39 -21.19 -10.08
N ASP A 415 22.20 -20.00 -10.63
CA ASP A 415 23.17 -18.91 -10.64
C ASP A 415 22.80 -17.83 -9.61
N GLU A 416 23.23 -16.60 -9.78
CA GLU A 416 23.09 -15.49 -8.83
C GLU A 416 21.62 -15.14 -8.50
N PHE A 417 20.70 -15.33 -9.46
CA PHE A 417 19.30 -14.93 -9.26
C PHE A 417 18.60 -15.78 -8.20
N SER A 418 17.87 -15.12 -7.30
CA SER A 418 17.04 -15.77 -6.29
C SER A 418 15.63 -15.21 -6.28
N LEU A 419 14.63 -16.03 -5.85
CA LEU A 419 13.24 -15.63 -5.70
C LEU A 419 12.71 -15.99 -4.31
N SER A 420 12.22 -14.99 -3.57
CA SER A 420 11.52 -15.18 -2.30
C SER A 420 10.05 -14.78 -2.40
N VAL A 421 9.17 -15.60 -1.83
CA VAL A 421 7.71 -15.38 -1.83
C VAL A 421 7.19 -15.41 -0.39
N TYR A 422 6.47 -14.36 0.00
CA TYR A 422 5.92 -14.16 1.34
C TYR A 422 4.39 -14.01 1.25
N PRO A 423 3.60 -15.06 1.49
CA PRO A 423 2.14 -14.93 1.63
C PRO A 423 1.80 -13.92 2.73
N ALA A 424 0.80 -13.08 2.49
CA ALA A 424 0.47 -11.96 3.39
C ALA A 424 -0.14 -12.38 4.73
N SER A 425 -0.67 -13.62 4.82
CA SER A 425 -1.21 -14.19 6.06
C SER A 425 -1.12 -15.71 6.06
N GLN A 426 -1.25 -16.32 7.26
CA GLN A 426 -1.33 -17.78 7.39
C GLN A 426 -2.55 -18.39 6.72
N PRO A 427 -3.77 -17.80 6.75
CA PRO A 427 -4.88 -18.28 5.94
C PRO A 427 -4.56 -18.32 4.43
N VAL A 428 -3.96 -17.25 3.89
CA VAL A 428 -3.50 -17.23 2.49
C VAL A 428 -2.46 -18.32 2.24
N PHE A 429 -1.46 -18.46 3.12
CA PHE A 429 -0.41 -19.47 2.98
C PHE A 429 -1.00 -20.90 2.99
N MET A 430 -1.90 -21.18 3.91
CA MET A 430 -2.55 -22.50 4.00
C MET A 430 -3.31 -22.83 2.72
N GLU A 431 -4.02 -21.87 2.14
CA GLU A 431 -4.77 -22.10 0.91
C GLU A 431 -3.85 -22.31 -0.31
N LEU A 432 -2.71 -21.57 -0.37
CA LEU A 432 -1.67 -21.81 -1.37
C LEU A 432 -0.99 -23.20 -1.23
N VAL A 433 -0.92 -23.74 -0.01
CA VAL A 433 -0.47 -25.12 0.23
C VAL A 433 -1.50 -26.11 -0.28
N LYS A 434 -2.78 -25.94 0.09
CA LYS A 434 -3.87 -26.85 -0.28
C LYS A 434 -4.07 -26.95 -1.80
N ASN A 435 -3.96 -25.86 -2.53
CA ASN A 435 -4.14 -25.83 -3.99
C ASN A 435 -2.88 -26.19 -4.79
N GLY A 436 -1.76 -26.49 -4.11
CA GLY A 436 -0.51 -26.90 -4.73
C GLY A 436 0.38 -25.75 -5.26
N THR A 437 -0.01 -24.49 -5.09
CA THR A 437 0.76 -23.32 -5.53
C THR A 437 2.16 -23.27 -4.89
N VAL A 438 2.26 -23.57 -3.59
CA VAL A 438 3.55 -23.63 -2.88
C VAL A 438 4.47 -24.69 -3.49
N ALA A 439 3.93 -25.87 -3.83
CA ALA A 439 4.73 -26.94 -4.46
C ALA A 439 5.25 -26.53 -5.85
N LYS A 440 4.44 -25.81 -6.65
CA LYS A 440 4.89 -25.28 -7.96
C LYS A 440 6.05 -24.30 -7.80
N LEU A 441 5.93 -23.34 -6.85
CA LEU A 441 6.96 -22.33 -6.58
C LEU A 441 8.28 -22.97 -6.10
N MET A 442 8.20 -23.88 -5.13
CA MET A 442 9.37 -24.59 -4.61
C MET A 442 10.00 -25.48 -5.68
N GLY A 443 9.20 -26.16 -6.51
CA GLY A 443 9.66 -26.95 -7.64
C GLY A 443 10.41 -26.13 -8.70
N ALA A 444 10.08 -24.85 -8.84
CA ALA A 444 10.79 -23.90 -9.69
C ALA A 444 12.08 -23.34 -9.06
N GLY A 445 12.34 -23.60 -7.77
CA GLY A 445 13.50 -23.10 -7.02
C GLY A 445 13.24 -21.85 -6.16
N ALA A 446 12.00 -21.39 -6.07
CA ALA A 446 11.66 -20.26 -5.20
C ALA A 446 11.67 -20.66 -3.71
N THR A 447 12.06 -19.72 -2.85
CA THR A 447 11.94 -19.86 -1.38
C THR A 447 10.63 -19.28 -0.90
N VAL A 448 9.75 -20.12 -0.33
CA VAL A 448 8.48 -19.66 0.25
C VAL A 448 8.65 -19.46 1.75
N ARG A 449 8.25 -18.30 2.25
CA ARG A 449 8.40 -17.87 3.64
C ARG A 449 7.05 -17.59 4.27
N THR A 450 7.03 -17.22 5.55
CA THR A 450 5.82 -16.83 6.29
C THR A 450 5.54 -15.34 6.19
N ALA A 451 4.37 -14.89 6.63
CA ALA A 451 3.96 -13.49 6.63
C ALA A 451 4.96 -12.59 7.39
N PHE A 452 5.54 -11.63 6.69
CA PHE A 452 6.55 -10.73 7.22
C PHE A 452 6.66 -9.46 6.36
N CYS A 453 6.70 -8.28 6.98
CA CYS A 453 6.84 -7.00 6.28
C CYS A 453 8.29 -6.61 6.00
N GLY A 454 9.27 -7.36 6.50
CA GLY A 454 10.71 -7.05 6.39
C GLY A 454 11.18 -6.63 5.00
N PRO A 455 10.85 -7.37 3.93
CA PRO A 455 11.26 -6.99 2.58
C PRO A 455 10.73 -5.64 2.09
N CYS A 456 9.63 -5.12 2.66
CA CYS A 456 9.09 -3.81 2.28
C CYS A 456 9.86 -2.63 2.87
N PHE A 457 10.61 -2.83 3.97
CA PHE A 457 11.33 -1.75 4.65
C PHE A 457 12.84 -2.02 4.84
N GLY A 458 13.35 -3.09 4.23
CA GLY A 458 14.78 -3.37 4.21
C GLY A 458 15.31 -4.20 5.39
N ALA A 459 14.47 -4.98 6.05
CA ALA A 459 14.85 -5.84 7.16
C ALA A 459 14.80 -7.33 6.81
N GLY A 460 14.82 -7.70 5.54
CA GLY A 460 14.87 -9.09 5.07
C GLY A 460 15.07 -9.15 3.57
N ASP A 461 15.67 -10.25 3.11
CA ASP A 461 16.04 -10.45 1.70
C ASP A 461 16.80 -9.27 1.10
N VAL A 462 17.81 -8.80 1.80
CA VAL A 462 18.70 -7.74 1.33
C VAL A 462 19.64 -8.34 0.27
N PRO A 463 19.72 -7.76 -0.95
CA PRO A 463 20.63 -8.26 -1.97
C PRO A 463 22.09 -7.93 -1.62
N ALA A 464 23.02 -8.54 -2.35
CA ALA A 464 24.45 -8.26 -2.19
C ALA A 464 24.78 -6.79 -2.51
N ASN A 465 25.97 -6.35 -2.12
CA ASN A 465 26.45 -5.00 -2.48
C ASN A 465 26.42 -4.78 -4.00
N GLY A 466 25.87 -3.65 -4.42
CA GLY A 466 25.63 -3.34 -5.82
C GLY A 466 24.44 -4.07 -6.42
N GLY A 467 23.74 -4.95 -5.68
CA GLY A 467 22.61 -5.72 -6.17
C GLY A 467 21.39 -4.89 -6.51
N LEU A 468 20.66 -5.31 -7.55
CA LEU A 468 19.33 -4.80 -7.91
C LEU A 468 18.29 -5.89 -7.65
N SER A 469 17.35 -5.60 -6.75
CA SER A 469 16.20 -6.45 -6.45
C SER A 469 14.96 -5.92 -7.13
N ILE A 470 14.16 -6.79 -7.76
CA ILE A 470 12.82 -6.46 -8.26
C ILE A 470 11.77 -6.97 -7.29
N ARG A 471 10.85 -6.11 -6.86
CA ARG A 471 9.90 -6.45 -5.81
C ARG A 471 8.47 -6.06 -6.12
N HIS A 472 7.55 -6.97 -5.84
CA HIS A 472 6.16 -6.63 -5.61
C HIS A 472 6.00 -6.32 -4.12
N SER A 473 6.29 -5.10 -3.78
CA SER A 473 6.19 -4.49 -2.45
C SER A 473 5.81 -3.02 -2.61
N THR A 474 5.80 -2.24 -1.54
CA THR A 474 5.24 -0.89 -1.59
C THR A 474 6.26 0.21 -1.89
N ARG A 475 7.53 0.06 -1.51
CA ARG A 475 8.53 1.14 -1.58
C ARG A 475 9.89 0.69 -2.08
N ASN A 476 10.59 1.63 -2.73
CA ASN A 476 11.97 1.48 -3.19
C ASN A 476 12.82 2.72 -2.87
N PHE A 477 12.59 3.35 -1.70
CA PHE A 477 13.28 4.56 -1.27
C PHE A 477 14.78 4.30 -1.02
N PRO A 478 15.64 5.35 -1.08
CA PRO A 478 17.06 5.23 -0.76
C PRO A 478 17.29 4.89 0.72
N ASN A 479 18.48 4.36 1.02
CA ASN A 479 18.91 3.99 2.39
C ASN A 479 18.00 2.93 3.08
N ARG A 480 17.32 2.14 2.29
CA ARG A 480 16.66 0.89 2.68
C ARG A 480 17.51 -0.29 2.22
N GLU A 481 17.07 -1.51 2.44
CA GLU A 481 17.73 -2.71 1.95
C GLU A 481 19.19 -2.88 2.44
N GLY A 482 19.43 -2.59 3.72
CA GLY A 482 20.79 -2.64 4.27
C GLY A 482 21.71 -1.55 3.73
N SER A 483 21.18 -0.64 2.94
CA SER A 483 21.88 0.43 2.24
C SER A 483 22.17 1.66 3.09
N LYS A 484 22.14 1.56 4.42
CA LYS A 484 22.91 2.54 5.20
C LYS A 484 24.36 2.40 4.74
N ILE A 485 24.81 3.41 4.01
CA ILE A 485 26.10 3.43 3.35
C ILE A 485 27.19 3.43 4.41
N THR A 486 27.38 2.26 5.01
CA THR A 486 28.54 1.96 5.83
C THR A 486 29.57 1.37 4.88
N ASN A 487 30.74 1.99 4.74
CA ASN A 487 31.83 1.52 3.89
C ASN A 487 31.55 1.49 2.38
N GLY A 488 30.62 2.34 1.87
CA GLY A 488 30.33 2.42 0.44
C GLY A 488 29.41 1.32 -0.10
N GLN A 489 28.80 0.52 0.76
CA GLN A 489 27.83 -0.51 0.36
C GLN A 489 26.52 0.12 -0.09
N ILE A 490 25.95 -0.40 -1.16
CA ILE A 490 24.64 0.00 -1.68
C ILE A 490 23.93 -1.19 -2.30
N ALA A 491 22.63 -1.29 -2.07
CA ALA A 491 21.72 -2.14 -2.82
C ALA A 491 20.50 -1.30 -3.20
N SER A 492 19.77 -1.73 -4.23
CA SER A 492 18.62 -0.98 -4.71
C SER A 492 17.46 -1.89 -5.07
N VAL A 493 16.26 -1.30 -5.07
CA VAL A 493 15.01 -1.98 -5.37
C VAL A 493 14.31 -1.27 -6.52
N ALA A 494 13.85 -2.04 -7.49
CA ALA A 494 12.83 -1.62 -8.45
C ALA A 494 11.51 -2.31 -8.13
N LEU A 495 10.37 -1.62 -8.27
CA LEU A 495 9.06 -2.19 -8.03
C LEU A 495 8.47 -2.75 -9.33
N MET A 496 7.93 -3.96 -9.25
CA MET A 496 7.26 -4.64 -10.36
C MET A 496 6.10 -5.50 -9.88
N ASP A 497 5.19 -5.84 -10.77
CA ASP A 497 4.13 -6.82 -10.47
C ASP A 497 4.68 -8.25 -10.36
N ALA A 498 4.05 -9.07 -9.55
CA ALA A 498 4.42 -10.46 -9.29
C ALA A 498 4.51 -11.31 -10.58
N ARG A 499 3.67 -11.01 -11.57
CA ARG A 499 3.67 -11.71 -12.87
C ARG A 499 4.95 -11.44 -13.64
N SER A 500 5.38 -10.19 -13.72
CA SER A 500 6.64 -9.83 -14.40
C SER A 500 7.88 -10.22 -13.58
N ILE A 501 7.79 -10.28 -12.24
CA ILE A 501 8.83 -10.88 -11.40
C ILE A 501 8.99 -12.38 -11.73
N ALA A 502 7.89 -13.11 -11.81
CA ALA A 502 7.92 -14.54 -12.18
C ALA A 502 8.42 -14.77 -13.61
N ALA A 503 8.06 -13.90 -14.56
CA ALA A 503 8.60 -13.93 -15.94
C ALA A 503 10.12 -13.71 -15.95
N THR A 504 10.61 -12.75 -15.18
CA THR A 504 12.05 -12.49 -15.01
C THR A 504 12.76 -13.67 -14.34
N ALA A 505 12.13 -14.29 -13.33
CA ALA A 505 12.63 -15.48 -12.66
C ALA A 505 12.73 -16.68 -13.64
N ALA A 506 11.67 -16.95 -14.42
CA ALA A 506 11.69 -17.98 -15.47
C ALA A 506 12.78 -17.74 -16.52
N ASN A 507 13.16 -16.48 -16.73
CA ASN A 507 14.27 -16.07 -17.59
C ASN A 507 15.58 -15.82 -16.82
N LYS A 508 15.72 -16.46 -15.65
CA LYS A 508 16.96 -16.57 -14.86
C LYS A 508 17.60 -15.22 -14.50
N GLY A 509 16.75 -14.24 -14.14
CA GLY A 509 17.18 -12.90 -13.71
C GLY A 509 17.27 -11.87 -14.84
N TYR A 510 17.04 -12.23 -16.10
CA TYR A 510 16.96 -11.24 -17.17
C TYR A 510 15.58 -10.59 -17.22
N LEU A 511 15.53 -9.28 -17.06
CA LEU A 511 14.29 -8.51 -16.97
C LEU A 511 13.34 -8.82 -18.12
N THR A 512 12.17 -9.34 -17.79
CA THR A 512 11.18 -9.83 -18.75
C THR A 512 9.79 -9.36 -18.35
N SER A 513 9.04 -8.79 -19.31
CA SER A 513 7.63 -8.47 -19.17
C SER A 513 6.79 -9.74 -19.18
N ALA A 514 5.78 -9.83 -18.30
CA ALA A 514 4.82 -10.92 -18.33
C ALA A 514 3.99 -10.98 -19.64
N GLU A 515 3.90 -9.88 -20.39
CA GLU A 515 3.28 -9.82 -21.71
C GLU A 515 3.92 -10.80 -22.72
N HIS A 516 5.19 -11.14 -22.53
CA HIS A 516 5.94 -12.03 -23.43
C HIS A 516 5.91 -13.51 -22.99
N MET A 517 5.10 -13.84 -21.98
CA MET A 517 4.95 -15.21 -21.49
C MET A 517 3.69 -15.85 -22.08
N ASP A 518 3.85 -17.02 -22.68
CA ASP A 518 2.71 -17.86 -23.08
C ASP A 518 2.24 -18.67 -21.87
N VAL A 519 1.22 -18.17 -21.18
CA VAL A 519 0.69 -18.73 -19.92
C VAL A 519 -0.83 -18.57 -19.85
N SER A 520 -1.50 -19.64 -19.44
CA SER A 520 -2.90 -19.62 -19.03
C SER A 520 -2.99 -19.60 -17.52
N PHE A 521 -3.64 -18.57 -16.96
CA PHE A 521 -3.81 -18.42 -15.51
C PHE A 521 -4.98 -19.26 -15.01
N THR A 522 -4.73 -20.08 -13.98
CA THR A 522 -5.72 -21.04 -13.44
C THR A 522 -6.80 -20.38 -12.60
N LYS A 523 -6.54 -19.21 -12.02
CA LYS A 523 -7.46 -18.41 -11.18
C LYS A 523 -8.21 -19.26 -10.13
N PRO A 524 -7.51 -19.97 -9.23
CA PRO A 524 -8.14 -20.77 -8.21
C PRO A 524 -8.96 -19.90 -7.26
N LYS A 525 -10.06 -20.49 -6.71
CA LYS A 525 -10.90 -19.79 -5.73
C LYS A 525 -10.23 -19.77 -4.36
N TYR A 526 -10.27 -18.63 -3.67
CA TYR A 526 -9.80 -18.47 -2.30
C TYR A 526 -10.85 -18.92 -1.29
N PHE A 527 -10.42 -19.63 -0.25
CA PHE A 527 -11.23 -20.01 0.91
C PHE A 527 -10.55 -19.57 2.19
N PHE A 528 -11.23 -18.76 2.98
CA PHE A 528 -10.70 -18.26 4.24
C PHE A 528 -10.99 -19.23 5.40
N ASP A 529 -9.95 -19.69 6.08
CA ASP A 529 -10.05 -20.52 7.28
C ASP A 529 -9.78 -19.68 8.54
N LYS A 530 -10.84 -19.13 9.12
CA LYS A 530 -10.79 -18.31 10.34
C LYS A 530 -10.19 -19.04 11.54
N SER A 531 -10.33 -20.39 11.60
CA SER A 531 -9.83 -21.19 12.71
C SER A 531 -8.31 -21.07 12.92
N ILE A 532 -7.58 -20.68 11.87
CA ILE A 532 -6.14 -20.41 11.96
C ILE A 532 -5.85 -19.25 12.91
N TYR A 533 -6.63 -18.17 12.80
CA TYR A 533 -6.51 -17.03 13.71
C TYR A 533 -7.06 -17.33 15.10
N GLU A 534 -8.20 -18.00 15.21
CA GLU A 534 -8.83 -18.35 16.48
C GLU A 534 -7.92 -19.16 17.41
N LYS A 535 -6.96 -19.90 16.85
CA LYS A 535 -5.97 -20.67 17.62
C LYS A 535 -4.80 -19.85 18.15
N ARG A 536 -4.54 -18.67 17.58
CA ARG A 536 -3.27 -17.95 17.85
C ARG A 536 -3.47 -16.47 18.20
N VAL A 537 -4.47 -15.82 17.67
CA VAL A 537 -4.75 -14.39 17.92
C VAL A 537 -5.48 -14.28 19.26
N PHE A 538 -4.97 -13.41 20.12
CA PHE A 538 -5.67 -13.06 21.36
C PHE A 538 -6.66 -11.95 21.07
N ASP A 539 -7.93 -12.17 21.38
CA ASP A 539 -9.01 -11.19 21.27
C ASP A 539 -9.54 -10.82 22.68
N GLY A 540 -9.14 -9.64 23.12
CA GLY A 540 -9.52 -9.05 24.40
C GLY A 540 -10.53 -7.90 24.29
N VAL A 541 -11.12 -7.65 23.13
CA VAL A 541 -12.09 -6.55 22.95
C VAL A 541 -13.27 -6.71 23.91
N GLY A 542 -13.54 -5.67 24.70
CA GLY A 542 -14.56 -5.69 25.76
C GLY A 542 -14.23 -6.58 26.97
N LYS A 543 -12.98 -7.07 27.07
CA LYS A 543 -12.51 -7.97 28.14
C LYS A 543 -11.22 -7.44 28.80
N ALA A 544 -11.13 -6.11 28.98
CA ALA A 544 -9.99 -5.51 29.66
C ALA A 544 -9.86 -6.03 31.10
N ASP A 545 -8.68 -6.56 31.45
CA ASP A 545 -8.38 -7.02 32.80
C ASP A 545 -7.45 -6.03 33.51
N LYS A 546 -8.02 -5.19 34.37
CA LYS A 546 -7.27 -4.17 35.15
C LYS A 546 -6.21 -4.79 36.07
N ASN A 547 -6.25 -6.08 36.35
CA ASN A 547 -5.29 -6.78 37.18
C ASN A 547 -4.19 -7.48 36.36
N ALA A 548 -4.34 -7.57 35.05
CA ALA A 548 -3.32 -8.14 34.20
C ALA A 548 -2.00 -7.35 34.31
N GLU A 549 -0.91 -8.04 34.57
CA GLU A 549 0.42 -7.44 34.65
C GLU A 549 0.90 -7.02 33.25
N VAL A 550 1.43 -5.81 33.11
CA VAL A 550 2.11 -5.36 31.90
C VAL A 550 3.56 -5.80 31.96
N LYS A 551 4.01 -6.55 30.96
CA LYS A 551 5.37 -7.06 30.89
C LYS A 551 6.28 -6.04 30.21
N PHE A 552 7.27 -5.56 30.93
CA PHE A 552 8.31 -4.68 30.42
C PHE A 552 9.60 -5.47 30.19
N GLY A 553 10.18 -5.35 29.01
CA GLY A 553 11.53 -5.82 28.74
C GLY A 553 12.57 -4.79 29.18
N PRO A 554 13.87 -5.15 29.20
CA PRO A 554 14.94 -4.22 29.61
C PRO A 554 14.99 -2.92 28.80
N GLY A 555 14.54 -2.95 27.53
CA GLY A 555 14.45 -1.79 26.65
C GLY A 555 13.15 -0.98 26.77
N ILE A 556 12.15 -1.50 27.48
CA ILE A 556 10.82 -0.88 27.62
C ILE A 556 10.66 -0.36 29.05
N LYS A 557 10.71 0.95 29.22
CA LYS A 557 10.54 1.57 30.53
C LYS A 557 9.07 1.90 30.79
N ASP A 558 8.62 1.74 32.03
CA ASP A 558 7.35 2.28 32.47
C ASP A 558 7.52 3.79 32.69
N TRP A 559 6.88 4.57 31.85
CA TRP A 559 6.99 6.03 31.94
C TRP A 559 6.14 6.55 33.09
N PRO A 560 6.63 7.55 33.85
CA PRO A 560 5.84 8.20 34.89
C PRO A 560 4.62 8.89 34.28
N ALA A 561 3.59 9.08 35.11
CA ALA A 561 2.43 9.89 34.72
C ALA A 561 2.89 11.28 34.29
N MET A 562 2.38 11.73 33.15
CA MET A 562 2.64 13.09 32.66
C MET A 562 1.84 14.11 33.48
N SER A 563 2.48 15.23 33.79
CA SER A 563 1.79 16.37 34.37
C SER A 563 0.87 17.01 33.33
N GLU A 564 -0.27 17.53 33.77
CA GLU A 564 -1.11 18.36 32.92
C GLU A 564 -0.34 19.62 32.50
N LEU A 565 -0.46 19.97 31.21
CA LEU A 565 0.05 21.25 30.72
C LEU A 565 -0.86 22.36 31.20
N THR A 566 -0.28 23.36 31.83
CA THR A 566 -0.96 24.60 32.21
C THR A 566 -0.77 25.66 31.12
N GLU A 567 -1.57 26.73 31.14
CA GLU A 567 -1.43 27.87 30.22
C GLU A 567 -0.03 28.47 30.27
N ASP A 568 0.57 28.52 31.46
CA ASP A 568 1.95 28.95 31.68
C ASP A 568 2.82 27.76 32.06
N LEU A 569 3.88 27.50 31.28
CA LEU A 569 4.85 26.44 31.52
C LEU A 569 6.22 27.03 31.86
N LEU A 570 6.65 26.88 33.11
CA LEU A 570 8.00 27.24 33.51
C LEU A 570 8.96 26.10 33.24
N LEU A 571 9.84 26.28 32.27
CA LEU A 571 10.88 25.31 31.91
C LEU A 571 12.24 25.73 32.44
N LYS A 572 12.96 24.78 33.06
CA LYS A 572 14.37 24.96 33.41
C LYS A 572 15.23 24.57 32.21
N VAL A 573 16.05 25.49 31.73
CA VAL A 573 17.07 25.18 30.74
C VAL A 573 18.15 24.32 31.39
N VAL A 574 18.30 23.08 30.92
CA VAL A 574 19.28 22.12 31.48
C VAL A 574 20.54 21.99 30.60
N SER A 575 20.46 22.40 29.35
CA SER A 575 21.59 22.38 28.40
C SER A 575 21.37 23.40 27.30
N VAL A 576 22.46 24.02 26.84
CA VAL A 576 22.51 24.84 25.63
C VAL A 576 23.61 24.24 24.74
N ILE A 577 23.26 23.86 23.51
CA ILE A 577 24.21 23.34 22.51
C ILE A 577 24.38 24.41 21.46
N HIS A 578 25.63 24.85 21.24
CA HIS A 578 26.00 25.84 20.20
C HIS A 578 26.49 25.16 18.95
#